data_7c780502f45a0815a40705245efa91f5
#
_entry.id   7c780502f45a0815a40705245efa91f5
#
_cell.length_a   1.000
_cell.length_b   1.000
_cell.length_c   1.000
_cell.angle_alpha   90.00
_cell.angle_beta   90.00
_cell.angle_gamma   90.00
#
_symmetry.space_group_name_H-M   'P 1'
#
loop_
_entity.id
_entity.type
_entity.pdbx_description
1 polymer ?
#
loop_
_entity_poly.entity_id
_entity_poly.type
_entity_poly.pdbx_seq_one_letter_code
_entity_poly.pdbx_strand_id
1 'polypeptide(L)'
;MYKLIDISSARYVIMNSLNDIWQEIIRILSSQLTPTAITTWFSDCEPIEIDDCRLVLHTTTDFKRSIISSRFGDTIKAALSDLFSCDFDLLILAGDEINEYVNKKKDDNSLPEMAGYTFDRFIVGNSNKFAHAAAIAVAENPGKAYN
;
A
#
# COMPACT_ATOMS: atom_id res chain seq x y z
N MET A 1 11.33 -0.69 -2.41
CA MET A 1 11.81 -0.39 -1.04
C MET A 1 11.20 0.95 -0.61
N TYR A 2 10.41 0.93 0.42
CA TYR A 2 9.76 2.12 0.95
C TYR A 2 10.47 2.55 2.24
N LYS A 3 10.95 3.78 2.29
CA LYS A 3 11.62 4.34 3.45
C LYS A 3 10.77 5.47 4.01
N LEU A 4 10.18 5.25 5.16
CA LEU A 4 9.45 6.26 5.91
C LEU A 4 10.40 7.02 6.84
N ILE A 5 10.37 8.34 6.74
CA ILE A 5 11.03 9.23 7.69
C ILE A 5 9.91 9.96 8.43
N ASP A 6 9.66 9.56 9.65
CA ASP A 6 8.83 10.34 10.56
C ASP A 6 9.66 11.45 11.17
N ILE A 7 9.46 12.66 10.68
CA ILE A 7 10.19 13.85 11.11
C ILE A 7 9.82 14.24 12.56
N SER A 8 8.65 13.82 13.04
CA SER A 8 8.16 14.22 14.37
C SER A 8 8.77 13.40 15.51
N SER A 9 9.23 12.19 15.25
CA SER A 9 9.75 11.27 16.26
C SER A 9 11.14 10.70 15.96
N ALA A 10 11.79 11.12 14.90
CA ALA A 10 13.09 10.59 14.42
C ALA A 10 13.09 9.05 14.25
N ARG A 11 11.94 8.45 14.00
CA ARG A 11 11.81 7.02 13.72
C ARG A 11 11.98 6.78 12.23
N TYR A 12 13.06 6.12 11.90
CA TYR A 12 13.23 5.56 10.55
C TYR A 12 12.56 4.19 10.52
N VAL A 13 11.42 4.09 9.87
CA VAL A 13 10.83 2.79 9.57
C VAL A 13 11.22 2.44 8.13
N ILE A 14 12.08 1.44 7.98
CA ILE A 14 12.43 0.91 6.67
C ILE A 14 11.37 -0.11 6.31
N MET A 15 10.50 0.24 5.38
CA MET A 15 9.50 -0.68 4.85
C MET A 15 10.05 -1.29 3.56
N ASN A 16 10.42 -2.56 3.63
CA ASN A 16 11.00 -3.29 2.51
C ASN A 16 9.97 -4.08 1.71
N SER A 17 8.75 -4.15 2.20
CA SER A 17 7.69 -4.94 1.57
C SER A 17 6.30 -4.38 1.85
N LEU A 18 5.34 -4.83 1.05
CA LEU A 18 3.92 -4.54 1.26
C LEU A 18 3.44 -5.00 2.65
N ASN A 19 3.98 -6.12 3.12
CA ASN A 19 3.64 -6.63 4.45
C ASN A 19 4.12 -5.69 5.56
N ASP A 20 5.30 -5.08 5.42
CA ASP A 20 5.79 -4.09 6.40
C ASP A 20 4.88 -2.87 6.48
N ILE A 21 4.37 -2.41 5.34
CA ILE A 21 3.38 -1.32 5.29
C ILE A 21 2.11 -1.74 6.03
N TRP A 22 1.62 -2.95 5.78
CA TRP A 22 0.44 -3.47 6.44
C TRP A 22 0.62 -3.58 7.97
N GLN A 23 1.78 -4.06 8.42
CA GLN A 23 2.09 -4.12 9.85
C GLN A 23 2.11 -2.73 10.49
N GLU A 24 2.62 -1.72 9.79
CA GLU A 24 2.60 -0.34 10.29
C GLU A 24 1.17 0.21 10.36
N ILE A 25 0.33 -0.08 9.37
CA ILE A 25 -1.10 0.26 9.41
C ILE A 25 -1.76 -0.41 10.62
N ILE A 26 -1.54 -1.70 10.85
CA ILE A 26 -2.07 -2.42 12.00
C ILE A 26 -1.58 -1.80 13.31
N ARG A 27 -0.33 -1.35 13.37
CA ARG A 27 0.22 -0.65 14.55
C ARG A 27 -0.52 0.66 14.81
N ILE A 28 -0.79 1.44 13.78
CA ILE A 28 -1.56 2.69 13.88
C ILE A 28 -3.00 2.39 14.34
N LEU A 29 -3.63 1.40 13.73
CA LEU A 29 -4.98 0.97 14.11
C LEU A 29 -5.05 0.48 15.56
N SER A 30 -4.00 -0.17 16.04
CA SER A 30 -3.91 -0.67 17.42
C SER A 30 -3.85 0.45 18.46
N SER A 31 -3.49 1.66 18.07
CA SER A 31 -3.57 2.83 18.95
C SER A 31 -4.99 3.38 19.11
N GLN A 32 -5.89 3.03 18.21
CA GLN A 32 -7.27 3.53 18.17
C GLN A 32 -8.31 2.44 18.45
N LEU A 33 -7.95 1.19 18.25
CA LEU A 33 -8.84 0.04 18.37
C LEU A 33 -8.37 -0.89 19.49
N THR A 34 -9.32 -1.66 20.04
CA THR A 34 -8.99 -2.68 21.04
C THR A 34 -8.24 -3.85 20.41
N PRO A 35 -7.38 -4.56 21.19
CA PRO A 35 -6.71 -5.76 20.71
C PRO A 35 -7.68 -6.81 20.16
N THR A 36 -8.84 -6.94 20.80
CA THR A 36 -9.90 -7.87 20.36
C THR A 36 -10.44 -7.49 18.98
N ALA A 37 -10.66 -6.19 18.72
CA ALA A 37 -11.12 -5.73 17.41
C ALA A 37 -10.08 -6.01 16.32
N ILE A 38 -8.80 -5.76 16.61
CA ILE A 38 -7.70 -6.05 15.68
C ILE A 38 -7.67 -7.54 15.36
N THR A 39 -7.68 -8.41 16.36
CA THR A 39 -7.64 -9.85 16.15
C THR A 39 -8.88 -10.37 15.43
N THR A 40 -10.06 -9.87 15.77
CA THR A 40 -11.32 -10.35 15.17
C THR A 40 -11.43 -10.00 13.69
N TRP A 41 -11.07 -8.78 13.31
CA TRP A 41 -11.36 -8.26 11.98
C TRP A 41 -10.17 -8.31 11.03
N PHE A 42 -8.94 -8.24 11.53
CA PHE A 42 -7.74 -8.09 10.70
C PHE A 42 -6.79 -9.28 10.73
N SER A 43 -7.05 -10.32 11.55
CA SER A 43 -6.15 -11.48 11.65
C SER A 43 -5.99 -12.26 10.35
N ASP A 44 -7.01 -12.25 9.50
CA ASP A 44 -7.02 -12.93 8.20
C ASP A 44 -7.05 -11.96 7.01
N CYS A 45 -6.77 -10.68 7.27
CA CYS A 45 -6.59 -9.69 6.21
C CYS A 45 -5.16 -9.73 5.69
N GLU A 46 -5.04 -9.85 4.38
CA GLU A 46 -3.76 -9.85 3.68
C GLU A 46 -3.69 -8.67 2.70
N PRO A 47 -2.61 -7.91 2.71
CA PRO A 47 -2.39 -6.90 1.69
C PRO A 47 -1.97 -7.58 0.39
N ILE A 48 -2.66 -7.26 -0.70
CA ILE A 48 -2.39 -7.84 -2.02
C ILE A 48 -1.46 -6.94 -2.82
N GLU A 49 -1.74 -5.65 -2.82
CA GLU A 49 -0.90 -4.67 -3.50
C GLU A 49 -1.23 -3.23 -3.07
N ILE A 50 -0.29 -2.34 -3.36
CA ILE A 50 -0.50 -0.90 -3.37
C ILE A 50 -0.19 -0.40 -4.78
N ASP A 51 -1.15 0.22 -5.42
CA ASP A 51 -1.06 0.76 -6.75
C ASP A 51 -1.82 2.08 -6.84
N ASP A 52 -1.16 3.12 -7.35
CA ASP A 52 -1.78 4.41 -7.67
C ASP A 52 -2.60 5.02 -6.51
N CYS A 53 -2.05 5.05 -5.30
CA CYS A 53 -2.73 5.48 -4.07
C CYS A 53 -3.97 4.62 -3.74
N ARG A 54 -3.95 3.35 -4.08
CA ARG A 54 -4.96 2.38 -3.70
C ARG A 54 -4.33 1.20 -2.98
N LEU A 55 -4.87 0.85 -1.84
CA LEU A 55 -4.53 -0.39 -1.14
C LEU A 55 -5.56 -1.46 -1.50
N VAL A 56 -5.10 -2.61 -1.95
CA VAL A 56 -5.93 -3.79 -2.16
C VAL A 56 -5.67 -4.77 -1.04
N LEU A 57 -6.73 -5.09 -0.30
CA LEU A 57 -6.74 -6.08 0.77
C LEU A 57 -7.55 -7.29 0.36
N HIS A 58 -7.22 -8.43 0.91
CA HIS A 58 -8.02 -9.64 0.83
C HIS A 58 -8.47 -10.08 2.23
N THR A 59 -9.70 -10.55 2.32
CA THR A 59 -10.27 -11.17 3.52
C THR A 59 -11.05 -12.42 3.14
N THR A 60 -11.33 -13.28 4.10
CA THR A 60 -11.90 -14.61 3.84
C THR A 60 -13.40 -14.57 3.49
N THR A 61 -14.14 -13.59 3.97
CA THR A 61 -15.60 -13.55 3.82
C THR A 61 -16.14 -12.18 3.46
N ASP A 62 -17.26 -12.16 2.73
CA ASP A 62 -18.02 -10.94 2.42
C ASP A 62 -18.47 -10.19 3.67
N PHE A 63 -18.81 -10.93 4.72
CA PHE A 63 -19.23 -10.33 5.99
C PHE A 63 -18.10 -9.50 6.60
N LYS A 64 -16.88 -10.04 6.65
CA LYS A 64 -15.72 -9.30 7.14
C LYS A 64 -15.40 -8.09 6.26
N ARG A 65 -15.44 -8.27 4.93
CA ARG A 65 -15.29 -7.16 3.99
C ARG A 65 -16.24 -6.02 4.30
N SER A 66 -17.51 -6.32 4.46
CA SER A 66 -18.54 -5.32 4.75
C SER A 66 -18.28 -4.58 6.05
N ILE A 67 -17.91 -5.28 7.11
CA ILE A 67 -17.61 -4.66 8.41
C ILE A 67 -16.33 -3.83 8.35
N ILE A 68 -15.27 -4.36 7.73
CA ILE A 68 -14.01 -3.63 7.61
C ILE A 68 -14.20 -2.36 6.78
N SER A 69 -14.89 -2.47 5.65
CA SER A 69 -15.16 -1.32 4.79
C SER A 69 -16.00 -0.25 5.49
N SER A 70 -17.09 -0.64 6.14
CA SER A 70 -18.03 0.30 6.73
C SER A 70 -17.55 0.91 8.04
N ARG A 71 -16.83 0.17 8.87
CA ARG A 71 -16.42 0.63 10.20
C ARG A 71 -14.98 1.11 10.27
N PHE A 72 -14.10 0.51 9.50
CA PHE A 72 -12.65 0.73 9.59
C PHE A 72 -12.04 1.32 8.31
N GLY A 73 -12.82 1.38 7.23
CA GLY A 73 -12.34 1.86 5.94
C GLY A 73 -11.73 3.26 6.01
N ASP A 74 -12.43 4.20 6.63
CA ASP A 74 -11.95 5.58 6.78
C ASP A 74 -10.71 5.66 7.68
N THR A 75 -10.64 4.83 8.73
CA THR A 75 -9.48 4.78 9.62
C THR A 75 -8.25 4.22 8.90
N ILE A 76 -8.43 3.19 8.06
CA ILE A 76 -7.35 2.64 7.23
C ILE A 76 -6.87 3.67 6.21
N LYS A 77 -7.78 4.34 5.53
CA LYS A 77 -7.45 5.41 4.58
C LYS A 77 -6.71 6.55 5.24
N ALA A 78 -7.14 6.98 6.42
CA ALA A 78 -6.45 8.01 7.18
C ALA A 78 -5.02 7.59 7.56
N ALA A 79 -4.83 6.36 8.03
CA ALA A 79 -3.50 5.82 8.35
C ALA A 79 -2.59 5.80 7.11
N LEU A 80 -3.11 5.39 5.96
CA LEU A 80 -2.37 5.39 4.69
C LEU A 80 -2.02 6.81 4.24
N SER A 81 -2.96 7.75 4.36
CA SER A 81 -2.72 9.15 4.02
C SER A 81 -1.66 9.78 4.90
N ASP A 82 -1.63 9.44 6.19
CA ASP A 82 -0.59 9.88 7.11
C ASP A 82 0.79 9.30 6.75
N LEU A 83 0.83 8.04 6.31
CA LEU A 83 2.08 7.37 5.93
C LEU A 83 2.65 7.87 4.61
N PHE A 84 1.80 8.13 3.63
CA PHE A 84 2.21 8.40 2.25
C PHE A 84 1.94 9.83 1.79
N SER A 85 1.27 10.64 2.57
CA SER A 85 0.90 12.03 2.27
C SER A 85 0.10 12.18 0.95
N CYS A 86 -0.72 11.20 0.63
CA CYS A 86 -1.67 11.24 -0.48
C CYS A 86 -2.99 10.61 -0.09
N ASP A 87 -4.05 10.98 -0.79
CA ASP A 87 -5.37 10.39 -0.55
C ASP A 87 -5.40 8.95 -1.08
N PHE A 88 -5.63 8.02 -0.18
CA PHE A 88 -5.72 6.61 -0.52
C PHE A 88 -7.15 6.13 -0.71
N ASP A 89 -7.32 5.28 -1.70
CA ASP A 89 -8.51 4.46 -1.87
C ASP A 89 -8.28 3.05 -1.30
N LEU A 90 -9.35 2.37 -0.95
CA LEU A 90 -9.31 1.04 -0.35
C LEU A 90 -10.22 0.10 -1.15
N LEU A 91 -9.64 -0.96 -1.67
CA LEU A 91 -10.36 -2.07 -2.28
C LEU A 91 -10.19 -3.32 -1.42
N ILE A 92 -11.29 -3.92 -1.00
CA ILE A 92 -11.27 -5.15 -0.22
C ILE A 92 -11.90 -6.26 -1.04
N LEU A 93 -11.12 -7.29 -1.32
CA LEU A 93 -11.56 -8.50 -1.99
C LEU A 93 -11.95 -9.56 -0.96
N ALA A 94 -12.98 -10.33 -1.23
CA ALA A 94 -13.43 -11.39 -0.35
C ALA A 94 -13.43 -12.75 -1.03
N GLY A 95 -13.02 -13.80 -0.30
CA GLY A 95 -13.05 -15.17 -0.80
C GLY A 95 -12.30 -15.34 -2.12
N ASP A 96 -13.00 -15.86 -3.13
CA ASP A 96 -12.40 -16.17 -4.43
C ASP A 96 -12.22 -14.98 -5.38
N GLU A 97 -12.71 -13.81 -5.02
CA GLU A 97 -12.54 -12.58 -5.84
C GLU A 97 -11.07 -12.26 -6.14
N ILE A 98 -10.16 -12.70 -5.26
CA ILE A 98 -8.72 -12.55 -5.49
C ILE A 98 -8.25 -13.21 -6.78
N ASN A 99 -8.81 -14.38 -7.12
CA ASN A 99 -8.44 -15.11 -8.33
C ASN A 99 -8.87 -14.36 -9.59
N GLU A 100 -10.06 -13.79 -9.58
CA GLU A 100 -10.56 -12.96 -10.68
C GLU A 100 -9.73 -11.67 -10.83
N TYR A 101 -9.40 -11.06 -9.72
CA TYR A 101 -8.59 -9.85 -9.69
C TYR A 101 -7.19 -10.07 -10.28
N VAL A 102 -6.52 -11.14 -9.85
CA VAL A 102 -5.18 -11.51 -10.34
C VAL A 102 -5.23 -11.91 -11.82
N ASN A 103 -6.27 -12.62 -12.26
CA ASN A 103 -6.42 -13.01 -13.65
C ASN A 103 -6.67 -11.79 -14.56
N LYS A 104 -7.54 -10.88 -14.16
CA LYS A 104 -7.75 -9.62 -14.90
C LYS A 104 -6.46 -8.81 -15.05
N LYS A 105 -5.64 -8.75 -13.99
CA LYS A 105 -4.35 -8.07 -14.08
C LYS A 105 -3.36 -8.76 -15.02
N LYS A 106 -3.39 -10.09 -15.11
CA LYS A 106 -2.56 -10.83 -16.07
C LYS A 106 -2.98 -10.54 -17.51
N ASP A 107 -4.27 -10.44 -17.77
CA ASP A 107 -4.80 -10.12 -19.10
C ASP A 107 -4.51 -8.66 -19.49
N ASP A 108 -4.62 -7.74 -18.53
CA ASP A 108 -4.27 -6.32 -18.73
C ASP A 108 -2.75 -6.10 -18.90
N ASN A 109 -1.94 -6.97 -18.29
CA ASN A 109 -0.48 -6.97 -18.47
C ASN A 109 -0.01 -7.76 -19.70
N SER A 110 -0.91 -8.31 -20.50
CA SER A 110 -0.56 -9.02 -21.74
C SER A 110 -0.24 -8.04 -22.85
N LEU A 111 0.70 -7.14 -22.66
CA LEU A 111 1.53 -6.57 -23.64
C LEU A 111 2.24 -5.33 -23.37
N PRO A 112 3.14 -5.00 -24.26
CA PRO A 112 4.33 -4.21 -24.00
C PRO A 112 4.06 -2.74 -23.80
N GLU A 113 3.00 -2.41 -23.15
CA GLU A 113 2.75 -1.05 -22.76
C GLU A 113 3.44 -0.75 -21.45
N MET A 114 4.72 -0.48 -21.58
CA MET A 114 5.44 0.27 -20.56
C MET A 114 4.77 1.63 -20.25
N ALA A 115 3.69 1.96 -20.92
CA ALA A 115 2.90 3.16 -20.70
C ALA A 115 2.25 3.25 -19.31
N GLY A 116 2.14 2.12 -18.60
CA GLY A 116 1.66 2.10 -17.22
C GLY A 116 2.74 2.30 -16.16
N TYR A 117 4.00 2.16 -16.52
CA TYR A 117 5.15 2.32 -15.61
C TYR A 117 5.84 3.66 -15.79
N THR A 118 5.07 4.73 -15.84
CA THR A 118 5.64 6.07 -15.83
C THR A 118 5.94 6.48 -14.39
N PHE A 119 7.02 7.25 -14.20
CA PHE A 119 7.36 7.80 -12.90
C PHE A 119 6.25 8.70 -12.31
N ASP A 120 5.36 9.19 -13.15
CA ASP A 120 4.20 9.98 -12.74
C ASP A 120 3.19 9.19 -11.89
N ARG A 121 3.20 7.86 -12.03
CA ARG A 121 2.37 6.94 -11.22
C ARG A 121 3.07 6.41 -9.99
N PHE A 122 4.32 6.77 -9.79
CA PHE A 122 5.03 6.39 -8.59
C PHE A 122 4.45 7.15 -7.39
N ILE A 123 4.13 6.43 -6.30
CA ILE A 123 3.61 7.06 -5.10
C ILE A 123 4.71 7.88 -4.45
N VAL A 124 4.63 9.20 -4.59
CA VAL A 124 5.60 10.12 -4.02
C VAL A 124 5.03 10.70 -2.74
N GLY A 125 5.46 10.17 -1.60
CA GLY A 125 5.24 10.76 -0.28
C GLY A 125 6.50 11.44 0.25
N ASN A 126 6.41 12.09 1.39
CA ASN A 126 7.57 12.68 2.05
C ASN A 126 8.67 11.65 2.36
N SER A 127 8.27 10.39 2.55
CA SER A 127 9.16 9.28 2.90
C SER A 127 9.89 8.66 1.72
N ASN A 128 9.39 8.80 0.49
CA ASN A 128 9.99 8.16 -0.70
C ASN A 128 10.43 9.15 -1.80
N LYS A 129 10.38 10.45 -1.53
CA LYS A 129 10.84 11.49 -2.48
C LYS A 129 12.26 11.25 -2.99
N PHE A 130 13.16 10.87 -2.08
CA PHE A 130 14.54 10.62 -2.46
C PHE A 130 14.67 9.41 -3.38
N ALA A 131 13.98 8.31 -3.08
CA ALA A 131 13.99 7.11 -3.92
C ALA A 131 13.38 7.39 -5.30
N HIS A 132 12.32 8.17 -5.37
CA HIS A 132 11.70 8.60 -6.63
C HIS A 132 12.66 9.47 -7.46
N ALA A 133 13.30 10.47 -6.85
CA ALA A 133 14.28 11.32 -7.52
C ALA A 133 15.50 10.51 -8.02
N ALA A 134 15.99 9.57 -7.22
CA ALA A 134 17.09 8.67 -7.60
C ALA A 134 16.70 7.77 -8.78
N ALA A 135 15.50 7.22 -8.80
CA ALA A 135 15.00 6.40 -9.90
C ALA A 135 14.89 7.18 -11.20
N ILE A 136 14.42 8.42 -11.17
CA ILE A 136 14.38 9.31 -12.34
C ILE A 136 15.81 9.60 -12.83
N ALA A 137 16.72 9.95 -11.94
CA ALA A 137 18.11 10.25 -12.29
C ALA A 137 18.81 9.06 -12.98
N VAL A 138 18.58 7.83 -12.52
CA VAL A 138 19.09 6.61 -13.15
C VAL A 138 18.47 6.39 -14.53
N ALA A 139 17.18 6.62 -14.68
CA ALA A 139 16.48 6.45 -15.95
C ALA A 139 16.92 7.47 -17.02
N GLU A 140 17.18 8.70 -16.62
CA GLU A 140 17.64 9.77 -17.52
C GLU A 140 19.13 9.64 -17.89
N ASN A 141 19.95 9.13 -17.00
CA ASN A 141 21.39 9.01 -17.17
C ASN A 141 21.91 7.65 -16.68
N PRO A 142 21.57 6.56 -17.39
CA PRO A 142 22.01 5.23 -16.97
C PRO A 142 23.54 5.13 -16.98
N GLY A 143 24.10 4.65 -15.87
CA GLY A 143 25.53 4.43 -15.71
C GLY A 143 26.36 5.66 -15.31
N LYS A 144 25.78 6.84 -15.16
CA LYS A 144 26.50 8.04 -14.76
C LYS A 144 26.18 8.53 -13.36
N ALA A 145 24.95 8.40 -12.92
CA ALA A 145 24.53 8.89 -11.63
C ALA A 145 24.74 7.88 -10.49
N TYR A 146 24.52 6.61 -10.78
CA TYR A 146 24.64 5.51 -9.81
C TYR A 146 25.16 4.27 -10.54
N ASN A 147 26.39 3.95 -10.31
CA ASN A 147 27.02 2.77 -10.90
C ASN A 147 27.23 1.68 -9.85
#